data_0322dec5fe2792bf675531cdc0d45fac
#
_entry.id   0322dec5fe2792bf675531cdc0d45fac
#
_cell.length_a   1.000
_cell.length_b   1.000
_cell.length_c   1.000
_cell.angle_alpha   90.00
_cell.angle_beta   90.00
_cell.angle_gamma   90.00
#
_symmetry.space_group_name_H-M   'P 1'
#
loop_
_entity.id
_entity.type
_entity.pdbx_description
1 polymer ?
#
loop_
_entity_poly.entity_id
_entity_poly.type
_entity_poly.pdbx_seq_one_letter_code
_entity_poly.pdbx_strand_id
1 'polypeptide(L)'
;MGSDLSSLGQSLGIPAYDPTTAVSGTAKKTGTYTSTQTSVTIPDDLALEQKINQVFQQFYGRDANQNELTVWLPQLKNKYKGPDGKSKTTVKSVYDSNGNLIRTDYLTADNLDPKLWLTDKIKTQLVSGKQEINKLAIPEGPSGKYFTEVKNLAARNGIMLSDEAATDYSNKIVAGVMDADTAYNTIRESAASAFPQLADKIKAGIDLKTLADPYIQSMSNILELPYSAVDLFDPKIRSALSYTLPDGKIGTKSIYDFEKELRQDPRWQYTNNAKKAVADSTLRVLQDFGFQG
;
A
#
# COMPACT_ATOMS: atom_id res chain seq x y z
N MET A 1 41.17 33.71 18.48
CA MET A 1 41.54 32.35 18.13
C MET A 1 40.59 31.89 17.04
N GLY A 2 40.93 32.07 15.78
CA GLY A 2 40.19 31.56 14.63
C GLY A 2 40.62 30.15 14.35
N SER A 3 39.77 29.18 14.63
CA SER A 3 40.03 27.78 14.24
C SER A 3 39.91 27.68 12.74
N ASP A 4 41.01 27.28 12.13
CA ASP A 4 41.17 27.07 10.68
C ASP A 4 40.28 25.92 10.23
N LEU A 5 39.17 26.25 9.60
CA LEU A 5 38.23 25.27 9.02
C LEU A 5 38.71 24.73 7.66
N SER A 6 39.86 25.21 7.17
CA SER A 6 40.40 24.78 5.88
C SER A 6 40.88 23.33 5.87
N SER A 7 41.30 22.80 7.04
CA SER A 7 41.78 21.41 7.15
C SER A 7 40.70 20.35 7.13
N LEU A 8 39.46 20.71 7.54
CA LEU A 8 38.31 19.80 7.52
C LEU A 8 37.72 19.64 6.10
N GLY A 9 37.79 20.69 5.28
CA GLY A 9 37.36 20.64 3.88
C GLY A 9 38.21 19.73 3.00
N GLN A 10 39.50 19.65 3.26
CA GLN A 10 40.42 18.82 2.47
C GLN A 10 40.23 17.31 2.71
N SER A 11 39.82 16.90 3.92
CA SER A 11 39.57 15.49 4.23
C SER A 11 38.24 14.96 3.63
N LEU A 12 37.36 15.86 3.20
CA LEU A 12 36.05 15.53 2.60
C LEU A 12 36.04 15.74 1.08
N GLY A 13 37.17 16.06 0.45
CA GLY A 13 37.26 16.33 -0.98
C GLY A 13 36.50 17.59 -1.43
N ILE A 14 36.21 18.51 -0.50
CA ILE A 14 35.58 19.80 -0.79
C ILE A 14 36.67 20.77 -1.16
N PRO A 15 36.69 21.37 -2.37
CA PRO A 15 37.72 22.36 -2.73
C PRO A 15 37.66 23.54 -1.77
N ALA A 16 38.86 23.97 -1.34
CA ALA A 16 38.99 25.10 -0.44
C ALA A 16 38.35 26.36 -1.04
N TYR A 17 37.63 27.11 -0.24
CA TYR A 17 37.11 28.43 -0.63
C TYR A 17 38.27 29.37 -0.99
N ASP A 18 38.29 29.84 -2.26
CA ASP A 18 39.17 30.92 -2.69
C ASP A 18 38.39 32.25 -2.66
N PRO A 19 38.66 33.11 -1.67
CA PRO A 19 38.02 34.39 -1.55
C PRO A 19 38.36 35.39 -2.69
N THR A 20 39.37 35.09 -3.52
CA THR A 20 39.83 35.98 -4.61
C THR A 20 38.95 35.86 -5.86
N THR A 21 38.08 34.83 -5.99
CA THR A 21 37.12 34.71 -7.06
C THR A 21 35.75 35.34 -6.74
N ALA A 22 35.65 36.06 -5.63
CA ALA A 22 34.47 36.85 -5.32
C ALA A 22 34.35 38.00 -6.34
N VAL A 23 33.30 37.95 -7.14
CA VAL A 23 32.93 39.01 -8.08
C VAL A 23 32.87 40.34 -7.34
N SER A 24 33.77 41.27 -7.69
CA SER A 24 33.77 42.66 -7.22
C SER A 24 32.45 43.34 -7.64
N GLY A 25 31.53 43.46 -6.67
CA GLY A 25 30.27 44.16 -6.82
C GLY A 25 29.85 44.72 -5.48
N THR A 26 30.15 45.98 -5.21
CA THR A 26 29.71 46.78 -4.08
C THR A 26 28.21 47.05 -4.15
N ALA A 27 27.39 46.07 -3.93
CA ALA A 27 25.97 46.22 -3.62
C ALA A 27 25.67 45.42 -2.38
N LYS A 28 25.20 46.08 -1.32
CA LYS A 28 24.70 45.45 -0.11
C LYS A 28 23.53 44.54 -0.49
N LYS A 29 23.77 43.26 -0.71
CA LYS A 29 22.75 42.28 -1.07
C LYS A 29 21.94 41.91 0.16
N THR A 30 20.75 42.46 0.26
CA THR A 30 19.69 41.96 1.15
C THR A 30 19.10 40.71 0.49
N GLY A 31 19.43 39.51 1.00
CA GLY A 31 18.86 38.26 0.50
C GLY A 31 19.86 37.08 0.50
N THR A 32 19.37 35.92 0.12
CA THR A 32 20.19 34.73 -0.13
C THR A 32 20.90 34.82 -1.48
N TYR A 33 22.15 34.42 -1.54
CA TYR A 33 22.88 34.32 -2.80
C TYR A 33 23.38 32.88 -3.05
N THR A 34 23.64 32.56 -4.31
CA THR A 34 24.07 31.22 -4.73
C THR A 34 25.45 31.31 -5.37
N SER A 35 26.36 30.43 -4.96
CA SER A 35 27.60 30.13 -5.64
C SER A 35 27.47 28.79 -6.36
N THR A 36 27.92 28.73 -7.62
CA THR A 36 27.91 27.50 -8.39
C THR A 36 29.32 27.08 -8.74
N GLN A 37 29.74 25.92 -8.30
CA GLN A 37 31.02 25.33 -8.69
C GLN A 37 30.72 24.02 -9.45
N THR A 38 31.42 23.80 -10.55
CA THR A 38 31.41 22.54 -11.29
C THR A 38 32.63 21.72 -10.90
N SER A 39 32.48 20.67 -10.17
CA SER A 39 33.54 19.73 -9.85
C SER A 39 33.34 18.40 -10.60
N VAL A 40 34.46 17.74 -10.90
CA VAL A 40 34.50 16.49 -11.66
C VAL A 40 34.73 15.34 -10.68
N THR A 41 33.72 14.95 -9.90
CA THR A 41 33.86 13.79 -9.00
C THR A 41 32.60 12.91 -9.08
N ILE A 42 32.77 11.67 -9.54
CA ILE A 42 31.73 10.65 -9.37
C ILE A 42 31.86 10.18 -7.92
N PRO A 43 30.77 10.18 -7.14
CA PRO A 43 30.78 9.54 -5.83
C PRO A 43 31.20 8.07 -5.96
N ASP A 44 31.88 7.55 -4.97
CA ASP A 44 32.24 6.14 -4.92
C ASP A 44 30.97 5.25 -4.86
N ASP A 45 31.17 3.97 -5.13
CA ASP A 45 30.05 3.03 -5.20
C ASP A 45 29.31 2.91 -3.86
N LEU A 46 30.03 3.04 -2.74
CA LEU A 46 29.43 3.02 -1.40
C LEU A 46 28.50 4.22 -1.16
N ALA A 47 28.91 5.43 -1.55
CA ALA A 47 28.07 6.62 -1.42
C ALA A 47 26.84 6.57 -2.33
N LEU A 48 26.97 5.97 -3.51
CA LEU A 48 25.84 5.75 -4.42
C LEU A 48 24.87 4.67 -3.88
N GLU A 49 25.40 3.60 -3.31
CA GLU A 49 24.61 2.55 -2.66
C GLU A 49 23.80 3.11 -1.48
N GLN A 50 24.42 3.93 -0.63
CA GLN A 50 23.71 4.61 0.45
C GLN A 50 22.55 5.48 -0.05
N LYS A 51 22.70 6.15 -1.19
CA LYS A 51 21.61 6.93 -1.81
C LYS A 51 20.48 6.02 -2.31
N ILE A 52 20.84 4.89 -2.92
CA ILE A 52 19.87 3.89 -3.36
C ILE A 52 19.11 3.36 -2.15
N ASN A 53 19.80 2.96 -1.10
CA ASN A 53 19.21 2.43 0.12
C ASN A 53 18.25 3.45 0.78
N GLN A 54 18.60 4.74 0.83
CA GLN A 54 17.70 5.78 1.35
C GLN A 54 16.37 5.85 0.60
N VAL A 55 16.40 5.69 -0.72
CA VAL A 55 15.17 5.69 -1.54
C VAL A 55 14.40 4.38 -1.36
N PHE A 56 15.09 3.25 -1.28
CA PHE A 56 14.46 1.96 -1.01
C PHE A 56 13.81 1.92 0.37
N GLN A 57 14.46 2.45 1.40
CA GLN A 57 13.85 2.60 2.74
C GLN A 57 12.57 3.43 2.69
N GLN A 58 12.55 4.49 1.89
CA GLN A 58 11.36 5.35 1.74
C GLN A 58 10.15 4.61 1.15
N PHE A 59 10.36 3.75 0.13
CA PHE A 59 9.28 3.10 -0.61
C PHE A 59 9.00 1.67 -0.16
N TYR A 60 10.03 0.93 0.21
CA TYR A 60 9.94 -0.50 0.53
C TYR A 60 10.22 -0.81 2.01
N GLY A 61 10.70 0.17 2.80
CA GLY A 61 11.02 -0.01 4.22
C GLY A 61 12.25 -0.90 4.49
N ARG A 62 13.03 -1.19 3.45
CA ARG A 62 14.27 -1.98 3.52
C ARG A 62 15.34 -1.42 2.62
N ASP A 63 16.56 -1.89 2.78
CA ASP A 63 17.64 -1.61 1.85
C ASP A 63 17.46 -2.39 0.53
N ALA A 64 18.06 -1.87 -0.54
CA ALA A 64 18.11 -2.56 -1.81
C ALA A 64 18.91 -3.86 -1.69
N ASN A 65 18.42 -4.94 -2.28
CA ASN A 65 19.16 -6.18 -2.35
C ASN A 65 20.24 -6.14 -3.45
N GLN A 66 21.11 -7.15 -3.48
CA GLN A 66 22.24 -7.19 -4.43
C GLN A 66 21.79 -7.14 -5.90
N ASN A 67 20.67 -7.75 -6.25
CA ASN A 67 20.15 -7.71 -7.64
C ASN A 67 19.66 -6.30 -7.99
N GLU A 68 18.99 -5.63 -7.07
CA GLU A 68 18.52 -4.25 -7.24
C GLU A 68 19.70 -3.29 -7.33
N LEU A 69 20.72 -3.45 -6.49
CA LEU A 69 21.97 -2.67 -6.59
C LEU A 69 22.66 -2.86 -7.93
N THR A 70 22.73 -4.09 -8.44
CA THR A 70 23.32 -4.38 -9.76
C THR A 70 22.61 -3.63 -10.89
N VAL A 71 21.30 -3.40 -10.78
CA VAL A 71 20.52 -2.64 -11.77
C VAL A 71 20.67 -1.12 -11.57
N TRP A 72 20.53 -0.65 -10.33
CA TRP A 72 20.42 0.78 -10.07
C TRP A 72 21.76 1.51 -9.97
N LEU A 73 22.79 0.86 -9.47
CA LEU A 73 24.09 1.48 -9.26
C LEU A 73 24.73 2.00 -10.58
N PRO A 74 24.76 1.21 -11.67
CA PRO A 74 25.27 1.70 -12.96
C PRO A 74 24.43 2.85 -13.53
N GLN A 75 23.11 2.78 -13.39
CA GLN A 75 22.20 3.82 -13.89
C GLN A 75 22.40 5.14 -13.12
N LEU A 76 22.48 5.06 -11.79
CA LEU A 76 22.72 6.23 -10.96
C LEU A 76 24.12 6.82 -11.25
N LYS A 77 25.15 5.98 -11.39
CA LYS A 77 26.51 6.38 -11.76
C LYS A 77 26.55 7.12 -13.10
N ASN A 78 25.78 6.65 -14.08
CA ASN A 78 25.67 7.32 -15.38
C ASN A 78 25.04 8.71 -15.29
N LYS A 79 24.19 8.98 -14.28
CA LYS A 79 23.62 10.31 -14.07
C LYS A 79 24.63 11.37 -13.62
N TYR A 80 25.77 10.93 -13.10
CA TYR A 80 26.89 11.83 -12.78
C TYR A 80 27.83 12.09 -13.98
N LYS A 81 27.60 11.45 -15.14
CA LYS A 81 28.38 11.65 -16.36
C LYS A 81 27.76 12.74 -17.21
N GLY A 82 28.62 13.64 -17.70
CA GLY A 82 28.22 14.63 -18.72
C GLY A 82 28.12 14.02 -20.12
N PRO A 83 27.71 14.81 -21.13
CA PRO A 83 27.60 14.39 -22.53
C PRO A 83 28.93 13.87 -23.13
N ASP A 84 30.06 14.27 -22.56
CA ASP A 84 31.41 13.83 -22.93
C ASP A 84 31.86 12.54 -22.21
N GLY A 85 30.96 11.89 -21.47
CA GLY A 85 31.24 10.71 -20.65
C GLY A 85 32.09 10.98 -19.42
N LYS A 86 32.55 12.23 -19.21
CA LYS A 86 33.29 12.66 -18.02
C LYS A 86 32.30 13.06 -16.94
N SER A 87 32.68 12.83 -15.70
CA SER A 87 31.80 13.18 -14.57
C SER A 87 31.69 14.69 -14.44
N LYS A 88 30.46 15.20 -14.44
CA LYS A 88 30.14 16.58 -14.10
C LYS A 88 29.14 16.58 -12.96
N THR A 89 29.57 17.05 -11.81
CA THR A 89 28.66 17.39 -10.72
C THR A 89 28.74 18.89 -10.51
N THR A 90 27.64 19.57 -10.71
CA THR A 90 27.53 20.98 -10.35
C THR A 90 27.11 21.09 -8.91
N VAL A 91 27.91 21.71 -8.08
CA VAL A 91 27.61 22.01 -6.69
C VAL A 91 27.06 23.43 -6.61
N LYS A 92 25.83 23.55 -6.18
CA LYS A 92 25.16 24.83 -5.94
C LYS A 92 25.07 25.06 -4.43
N SER A 93 25.89 25.96 -3.91
CA SER A 93 25.87 26.35 -2.51
C SER A 93 25.01 27.61 -2.34
N VAL A 94 24.08 27.57 -1.40
CA VAL A 94 23.19 28.68 -1.05
C VAL A 94 23.65 29.26 0.27
N TYR A 95 23.89 30.58 0.31
CA TYR A 95 24.37 31.30 1.49
C TYR A 95 23.34 32.33 1.92
N ASP A 96 23.31 32.68 3.20
CA ASP A 96 22.56 33.82 3.72
C ASP A 96 23.26 35.16 3.42
N SER A 97 22.62 36.26 3.78
CA SER A 97 23.19 37.61 3.61
C SER A 97 24.47 37.86 4.38
N ASN A 98 24.79 37.00 5.38
CA ASN A 98 25.98 37.10 6.22
C ASN A 98 27.12 36.20 5.71
N GLY A 99 26.86 35.44 4.62
CA GLY A 99 27.84 34.54 4.05
C GLY A 99 27.87 33.14 4.69
N ASN A 100 26.90 32.81 5.58
CA ASN A 100 26.83 31.48 6.14
C ASN A 100 26.17 30.51 5.15
N LEU A 101 26.73 29.31 5.03
CA LEU A 101 26.20 28.26 4.17
C LEU A 101 24.85 27.76 4.75
N ILE A 102 23.77 27.90 3.97
CA ILE A 102 22.43 27.39 4.31
C ILE A 102 22.29 25.95 3.85
N ARG A 103 22.65 25.67 2.59
CA ARG A 103 22.55 24.32 2.00
C ARG A 103 23.48 24.17 0.80
N THR A 104 23.79 22.94 0.48
CA THR A 104 24.54 22.56 -0.73
C THR A 104 23.70 21.58 -1.56
N ASP A 105 23.40 21.97 -2.79
CA ASP A 105 22.68 21.14 -3.76
C ASP A 105 23.70 20.54 -4.75
N TYR A 106 23.72 19.21 -4.87
CA TYR A 106 24.53 18.50 -5.84
C TYR A 106 23.68 18.21 -7.08
N LEU A 107 24.04 18.84 -8.21
CA LEU A 107 23.31 18.68 -9.46
C LEU A 107 24.13 17.84 -10.43
N THR A 108 23.48 16.89 -11.10
CA THR A 108 24.08 16.13 -12.20
C THR A 108 24.21 17.00 -13.46
N ALA A 109 24.81 16.44 -14.54
CA ALA A 109 24.91 17.11 -15.83
C ALA A 109 23.56 17.61 -16.39
N ASP A 110 22.45 16.98 -16.01
CA ASP A 110 21.09 17.35 -16.39
C ASP A 110 20.44 18.33 -15.38
N ASN A 111 21.21 18.91 -14.46
CA ASN A 111 20.74 19.74 -13.35
C ASN A 111 19.69 19.06 -12.44
N LEU A 112 19.64 17.73 -12.43
CA LEU A 112 18.75 16.94 -11.57
C LEU A 112 19.51 16.40 -10.36
N ASP A 113 18.90 16.50 -9.18
CA ASP A 113 19.39 15.77 -8.02
C ASP A 113 19.28 14.26 -8.31
N PRO A 114 20.40 13.51 -8.23
CA PRO A 114 20.40 12.07 -8.50
C PRO A 114 19.40 11.29 -7.61
N LYS A 115 19.18 11.75 -6.38
CA LYS A 115 18.20 11.17 -5.47
C LYS A 115 16.77 11.42 -5.97
N LEU A 116 16.46 12.61 -6.44
CA LEU A 116 15.14 12.92 -7.04
C LEU A 116 14.92 12.10 -8.29
N TRP A 117 15.92 12.00 -9.18
CA TRP A 117 15.82 11.15 -10.37
C TRP A 117 15.55 9.68 -10.02
N LEU A 118 16.25 9.11 -9.05
CA LEU A 118 16.05 7.74 -8.60
C LEU A 118 14.65 7.56 -7.98
N THR A 119 14.22 8.52 -7.17
CA THR A 119 12.87 8.56 -6.59
C THR A 119 11.80 8.52 -7.67
N ASP A 120 11.92 9.34 -8.73
CA ASP A 120 10.96 9.37 -9.83
C ASP A 120 10.98 8.07 -10.65
N LYS A 121 12.16 7.47 -10.84
CA LYS A 121 12.27 6.17 -11.52
C LYS A 121 11.60 5.05 -10.73
N ILE A 122 11.83 4.98 -9.43
CA ILE A 122 11.18 3.98 -8.56
C ILE A 122 9.67 4.20 -8.52
N LYS A 123 9.18 5.45 -8.39
CA LYS A 123 7.75 5.77 -8.50
C LYS A 123 7.15 5.29 -9.83
N THR A 124 7.84 5.56 -10.93
CA THR A 124 7.38 5.15 -12.26
C THR A 124 7.30 3.63 -12.38
N GLN A 125 8.26 2.90 -11.84
CA GLN A 125 8.24 1.43 -11.83
C GLN A 125 7.09 0.88 -10.96
N LEU A 126 6.87 1.45 -9.78
CA LEU A 126 5.76 1.07 -8.90
C LEU A 126 4.41 1.22 -9.62
N VAL A 127 4.21 2.33 -10.33
CA VAL A 127 2.95 2.63 -11.03
C VAL A 127 2.78 1.80 -12.30
N SER A 128 3.87 1.55 -13.04
CA SER A 128 3.81 0.81 -14.31
C SER A 128 3.65 -0.71 -14.16
N GLY A 129 3.75 -1.22 -12.94
CA GLY A 129 3.76 -2.67 -12.66
C GLY A 129 4.95 -3.42 -13.25
N LYS A 130 5.88 -2.70 -13.88
CA LYS A 130 7.13 -3.23 -14.43
C LYS A 130 8.21 -3.26 -13.35
N GLN A 131 8.02 -4.09 -12.35
CA GLN A 131 9.15 -4.47 -11.49
C GLN A 131 10.03 -5.42 -12.27
N GLU A 132 11.20 -4.96 -12.68
CA GLU A 132 12.15 -5.78 -13.45
C GLU A 132 12.72 -6.95 -12.62
N ILE A 133 12.54 -6.99 -11.30
CA ILE A 133 13.32 -7.88 -10.44
C ILE A 133 12.51 -8.79 -9.50
N ASN A 134 11.23 -8.56 -9.20
CA ASN A 134 10.44 -9.48 -8.37
C ASN A 134 8.93 -9.37 -8.62
N LYS A 135 8.43 -10.13 -9.58
CA LYS A 135 6.98 -10.16 -9.92
C LYS A 135 6.09 -10.87 -8.88
N LEU A 136 6.63 -11.50 -7.85
CA LEU A 136 5.88 -12.43 -6.99
C LEU A 136 6.10 -12.25 -5.48
N ALA A 137 6.87 -11.28 -5.03
CA ALA A 137 7.00 -11.02 -3.60
C ALA A 137 5.84 -10.15 -3.10
N ILE A 138 5.20 -10.57 -2.01
CA ILE A 138 4.29 -9.71 -1.25
C ILE A 138 5.05 -8.43 -0.91
N PRO A 139 4.51 -7.24 -1.22
CA PRO A 139 5.19 -6.00 -0.91
C PRO A 139 5.54 -5.89 0.58
N GLU A 140 6.71 -5.34 0.88
CA GLU A 140 7.16 -5.08 2.24
C GLU A 140 7.09 -3.59 2.57
N GLY A 141 7.30 -3.24 3.84
CA GLY A 141 7.33 -1.86 4.30
C GLY A 141 6.01 -1.11 4.05
N PRO A 142 6.06 0.17 3.63
CA PRO A 142 4.85 0.96 3.37
C PRO A 142 3.92 0.34 2.32
N SER A 143 4.46 -0.23 1.24
CA SER A 143 3.67 -0.96 0.25
C SER A 143 3.00 -2.19 0.84
N GLY A 144 3.70 -2.95 1.68
CA GLY A 144 3.13 -4.13 2.37
C GLY A 144 1.98 -3.78 3.30
N LYS A 145 2.09 -2.64 4.01
CA LYS A 145 1.01 -2.13 4.84
C LYS A 145 -0.26 -1.89 4.01
N TYR A 146 -0.17 -1.10 2.96
CA TYR A 146 -1.33 -0.80 2.11
C TYR A 146 -1.84 -2.02 1.36
N PHE A 147 -0.97 -2.93 0.92
CA PHE A 147 -1.38 -4.21 0.35
C PHE A 147 -2.29 -4.99 1.31
N THR A 148 -1.87 -5.11 2.57
CA THR A 148 -2.64 -5.81 3.60
C THR A 148 -3.96 -5.10 3.91
N GLU A 149 -3.95 -3.77 3.99
CA GLU A 149 -5.14 -2.97 4.25
C GLU A 149 -6.19 -3.11 3.15
N VAL A 150 -5.81 -2.99 1.87
CA VAL A 150 -6.74 -3.14 0.74
C VAL A 150 -7.27 -4.56 0.60
N LYS A 151 -6.43 -5.58 0.84
CA LYS A 151 -6.87 -7.00 0.86
C LYS A 151 -7.89 -7.25 1.96
N ASN A 152 -7.63 -6.78 3.17
CA ASN A 152 -8.52 -6.92 4.31
C ASN A 152 -9.83 -6.16 4.10
N LEU A 153 -9.77 -4.95 3.57
CA LEU A 153 -10.97 -4.17 3.25
C LEU A 153 -11.82 -4.87 2.18
N ALA A 154 -11.20 -5.36 1.12
CA ALA A 154 -11.88 -6.10 0.06
C ALA A 154 -12.55 -7.36 0.63
N ALA A 155 -11.84 -8.16 1.42
CA ALA A 155 -12.38 -9.37 2.04
C ALA A 155 -13.55 -9.07 2.97
N ARG A 156 -13.48 -8.02 3.82
CA ARG A 156 -14.58 -7.60 4.68
C ARG A 156 -15.79 -7.10 3.91
N ASN A 157 -15.60 -6.68 2.66
CA ASN A 157 -16.66 -6.22 1.77
C ASN A 157 -17.07 -7.27 0.70
N GLY A 158 -16.63 -8.53 0.85
CA GLY A 158 -17.03 -9.64 -0.03
C GLY A 158 -16.48 -9.51 -1.46
N ILE A 159 -15.39 -8.77 -1.63
CA ILE A 159 -14.69 -8.59 -2.90
C ILE A 159 -13.43 -9.46 -2.92
N MET A 160 -13.33 -10.32 -3.94
CA MET A 160 -12.10 -11.08 -4.19
C MET A 160 -11.11 -10.17 -4.93
N LEU A 161 -10.14 -9.63 -4.22
CA LEU A 161 -9.08 -8.83 -4.79
C LEU A 161 -7.85 -9.71 -5.04
N SER A 162 -7.37 -9.77 -6.29
CA SER A 162 -6.15 -10.50 -6.61
C SER A 162 -4.91 -9.83 -5.99
N ASP A 163 -3.82 -10.57 -5.84
CA ASP A 163 -2.58 -10.03 -5.29
C ASP A 163 -1.99 -8.97 -6.21
N GLU A 164 -2.14 -9.12 -7.53
CA GLU A 164 -1.70 -8.12 -8.50
C GLU A 164 -2.48 -6.81 -8.35
N ALA A 165 -3.80 -6.89 -8.20
CA ALA A 165 -4.64 -5.71 -8.01
C ALA A 165 -4.36 -5.03 -6.66
N ALA A 166 -4.14 -5.80 -5.60
CA ALA A 166 -3.77 -5.26 -4.29
C ALA A 166 -2.39 -4.59 -4.32
N THR A 167 -1.44 -5.19 -5.05
CA THR A 167 -0.10 -4.62 -5.27
C THR A 167 -0.19 -3.33 -6.09
N ASP A 168 -1.03 -3.27 -7.13
CA ASP A 168 -1.25 -2.06 -7.92
C ASP A 168 -1.80 -0.91 -7.07
N TYR A 169 -2.82 -1.17 -6.24
CA TYR A 169 -3.34 -0.18 -5.30
C TYR A 169 -2.26 0.30 -4.33
N SER A 170 -1.55 -0.62 -3.68
CA SER A 170 -0.53 -0.26 -2.70
C SER A 170 0.60 0.56 -3.32
N ASN A 171 1.04 0.20 -4.50
CA ASN A 171 2.09 0.92 -5.23
C ASN A 171 1.65 2.33 -5.64
N LYS A 172 0.42 2.49 -6.12
CA LYS A 172 -0.16 3.81 -6.46
C LYS A 172 -0.28 4.71 -5.25
N ILE A 173 -0.66 4.16 -4.09
CA ILE A 173 -0.75 4.91 -2.84
C ILE A 173 0.65 5.36 -2.39
N VAL A 174 1.61 4.45 -2.33
CA VAL A 174 2.98 4.77 -1.90
C VAL A 174 3.67 5.75 -2.87
N ALA A 175 3.40 5.62 -4.17
CA ALA A 175 3.90 6.57 -5.17
C ALA A 175 3.21 7.95 -5.11
N GLY A 176 2.13 8.10 -4.33
CA GLY A 176 1.36 9.35 -4.24
C GLY A 176 0.57 9.69 -5.51
N VAL A 177 0.27 8.69 -6.34
CA VAL A 177 -0.57 8.80 -7.55
C VAL A 177 -2.05 8.65 -7.18
N MET A 178 -2.32 7.94 -6.11
CA MET A 178 -3.65 7.74 -5.54
C MET A 178 -3.56 7.93 -4.02
N ASP A 179 -4.53 8.57 -3.42
CA ASP A 179 -4.64 8.57 -1.96
C ASP A 179 -5.33 7.27 -1.46
N ALA A 180 -5.08 6.92 -0.20
CA ALA A 180 -5.59 5.69 0.37
C ALA A 180 -7.13 5.68 0.44
N ASP A 181 -7.75 6.83 0.73
CA ASP A 181 -9.21 6.95 0.83
C ASP A 181 -9.88 6.71 -0.53
N THR A 182 -9.28 7.19 -1.62
CA THR A 182 -9.75 6.91 -2.99
C THR A 182 -9.70 5.41 -3.29
N ALA A 183 -8.61 4.72 -2.94
CA ALA A 183 -8.51 3.28 -3.11
C ALA A 183 -9.58 2.53 -2.30
N TYR A 184 -9.77 2.90 -1.04
CA TYR A 184 -10.76 2.27 -0.16
C TYR A 184 -12.19 2.53 -0.63
N ASN A 185 -12.50 3.73 -1.08
CA ASN A 185 -13.80 4.06 -1.64
C ASN A 185 -14.09 3.27 -2.93
N THR A 186 -13.09 3.08 -3.80
CA THR A 186 -13.24 2.26 -5.01
C THR A 186 -13.60 0.81 -4.67
N ILE A 187 -13.00 0.24 -3.62
CA ILE A 187 -13.34 -1.11 -3.13
C ILE A 187 -14.78 -1.14 -2.58
N ARG A 188 -15.19 -0.13 -1.80
CA ARG A 188 -16.57 -0.03 -1.28
C ARG A 188 -17.59 0.18 -2.40
N GLU A 189 -17.28 0.96 -3.40
CA GLU A 189 -18.14 1.14 -4.59
C GLU A 189 -18.34 -0.18 -5.36
N SER A 190 -17.26 -0.97 -5.48
CA SER A 190 -17.35 -2.31 -6.07
C SER A 190 -18.26 -3.22 -5.27
N ALA A 191 -18.16 -3.18 -3.93
CA ALA A 191 -19.05 -3.93 -3.04
C ALA A 191 -20.50 -3.41 -3.11
N ALA A 192 -20.71 -2.11 -3.14
CA ALA A 192 -22.01 -1.48 -3.28
C ALA A 192 -22.69 -1.84 -4.60
N SER A 193 -21.92 -1.97 -5.66
CA SER A 193 -22.41 -2.42 -6.98
C SER A 193 -22.80 -3.90 -6.96
N ALA A 194 -22.06 -4.74 -6.21
CA ALA A 194 -22.39 -6.16 -6.05
C ALA A 194 -23.61 -6.40 -5.13
N PHE A 195 -23.88 -5.47 -4.21
CA PHE A 195 -24.99 -5.54 -3.24
C PHE A 195 -25.78 -4.22 -3.21
N PRO A 196 -26.53 -3.91 -4.29
CA PRO A 196 -27.20 -2.61 -4.44
C PRO A 196 -28.19 -2.28 -3.32
N GLN A 197 -28.85 -3.29 -2.73
CA GLN A 197 -29.77 -3.15 -1.60
C GLN A 197 -29.07 -2.73 -0.28
N LEU A 198 -27.77 -2.86 -0.20
CA LEU A 198 -26.93 -2.47 0.93
C LEU A 198 -25.99 -1.29 0.59
N ALA A 199 -26.08 -0.77 -0.63
CA ALA A 199 -25.13 0.20 -1.19
C ALA A 199 -24.94 1.43 -0.29
N ASP A 200 -26.03 2.01 0.22
CA ASP A 200 -25.96 3.21 1.07
C ASP A 200 -25.18 2.96 2.37
N LYS A 201 -25.39 1.79 2.98
CA LYS A 201 -24.67 1.41 4.21
C LYS A 201 -23.20 1.15 3.94
N ILE A 202 -22.88 0.46 2.83
CA ILE A 202 -21.49 0.18 2.42
C ILE A 202 -20.75 1.48 2.09
N LYS A 203 -21.37 2.39 1.34
CA LYS A 203 -20.81 3.70 1.02
C LYS A 203 -20.64 4.58 2.26
N ALA A 204 -21.51 4.44 3.26
CA ALA A 204 -21.36 5.09 4.56
C ALA A 204 -20.22 4.50 5.43
N GLY A 205 -19.50 3.49 4.92
CA GLY A 205 -18.32 2.91 5.59
C GLY A 205 -18.61 1.68 6.44
N ILE A 206 -19.84 1.14 6.42
CA ILE A 206 -20.18 -0.09 7.14
C ILE A 206 -19.73 -1.28 6.28
N ASP A 207 -18.84 -2.10 6.80
CA ASP A 207 -18.36 -3.29 6.10
C ASP A 207 -19.50 -4.29 5.87
N LEU A 208 -19.53 -4.92 4.69
CA LEU A 208 -20.53 -5.94 4.35
C LEU A 208 -20.52 -7.11 5.36
N LYS A 209 -19.35 -7.45 5.91
CA LYS A 209 -19.22 -8.48 6.96
C LYS A 209 -20.08 -8.14 8.19
N THR A 210 -20.10 -6.89 8.60
CA THR A 210 -20.93 -6.41 9.72
C THR A 210 -22.43 -6.54 9.39
N LEU A 211 -22.81 -6.23 8.14
CA LEU A 211 -24.21 -6.36 7.69
C LEU A 211 -24.62 -7.84 7.54
N ALA A 212 -23.69 -8.71 7.25
CA ALA A 212 -23.89 -10.16 7.11
C ALA A 212 -23.83 -10.92 8.44
N ASP A 213 -23.35 -10.30 9.51
CA ASP A 213 -23.10 -10.95 10.80
C ASP A 213 -24.27 -11.78 11.33
N PRO A 214 -25.55 -11.30 11.30
CA PRO A 214 -26.68 -12.11 11.72
C PRO A 214 -26.83 -13.42 10.94
N TYR A 215 -26.55 -13.41 9.64
CA TYR A 215 -26.59 -14.61 8.79
C TYR A 215 -25.43 -15.55 9.09
N ILE A 216 -24.22 -15.00 9.29
CA ILE A 216 -23.02 -15.76 9.66
C ILE A 216 -23.26 -16.48 11.01
N GLN A 217 -23.79 -15.77 12.00
CA GLN A 217 -24.14 -16.36 13.31
C GLN A 217 -25.21 -17.45 13.20
N SER A 218 -26.30 -17.19 12.48
CA SER A 218 -27.34 -18.20 12.25
C SER A 218 -26.80 -19.45 11.57
N MET A 219 -25.94 -19.28 10.54
CA MET A 219 -25.34 -20.40 9.84
C MET A 219 -24.38 -21.18 10.73
N SER A 220 -23.53 -20.48 11.49
CA SER A 220 -22.62 -21.07 12.47
C SER A 220 -23.41 -21.92 13.50
N ASN A 221 -24.46 -21.37 14.07
CA ASN A 221 -25.25 -22.02 15.10
C ASN A 221 -26.06 -23.21 14.57
N ILE A 222 -26.71 -23.07 13.42
CA ILE A 222 -27.61 -24.11 12.87
C ILE A 222 -26.80 -25.29 12.32
N LEU A 223 -25.72 -24.99 11.58
CA LEU A 223 -24.87 -26.02 10.98
C LEU A 223 -23.72 -26.48 11.89
N GLU A 224 -23.66 -25.96 13.13
CA GLU A 224 -22.60 -26.28 14.10
C GLU A 224 -21.19 -26.09 13.54
N LEU A 225 -21.01 -25.02 12.73
CA LEU A 225 -19.73 -24.66 12.15
C LEU A 225 -19.01 -23.63 13.04
N PRO A 226 -17.68 -23.68 13.14
CA PRO A 226 -16.94 -22.58 13.76
C PRO A 226 -17.29 -21.25 13.05
N TYR A 227 -17.53 -20.18 13.81
CA TYR A 227 -17.83 -18.86 13.25
C TYR A 227 -16.80 -18.41 12.20
N SER A 228 -15.53 -18.71 12.43
CA SER A 228 -14.43 -18.41 11.51
C SER A 228 -14.43 -19.20 10.20
N ALA A 229 -15.21 -20.30 10.14
CA ALA A 229 -15.34 -21.11 8.92
C ALA A 229 -16.48 -20.64 8.01
N VAL A 230 -17.31 -19.70 8.47
CA VAL A 230 -18.40 -19.10 7.70
C VAL A 230 -17.94 -17.71 7.22
N ASP A 231 -17.84 -17.54 5.92
CA ASP A 231 -17.39 -16.29 5.34
C ASP A 231 -18.40 -15.68 4.36
N LEU A 232 -18.10 -14.47 3.88
CA LEU A 232 -18.95 -13.74 2.92
C LEU A 232 -19.00 -14.39 1.52
N PHE A 233 -18.13 -15.34 1.24
CA PHE A 233 -18.08 -16.03 -0.06
C PHE A 233 -18.91 -17.30 -0.06
N ASP A 234 -19.45 -17.74 1.11
CA ASP A 234 -20.40 -18.85 1.15
C ASP A 234 -21.65 -18.50 0.30
N PRO A 235 -22.03 -19.36 -0.67
CA PRO A 235 -23.15 -19.10 -1.56
C PRO A 235 -24.48 -18.82 -0.83
N LYS A 236 -24.69 -19.44 0.34
CA LYS A 236 -25.91 -19.23 1.15
C LYS A 236 -25.93 -17.81 1.74
N ILE A 237 -24.80 -17.36 2.29
CA ILE A 237 -24.66 -15.99 2.80
C ILE A 237 -24.88 -14.98 1.67
N ARG A 238 -24.21 -15.16 0.51
CA ARG A 238 -24.38 -14.26 -0.63
C ARG A 238 -25.83 -14.22 -1.13
N SER A 239 -26.49 -15.37 -1.23
CA SER A 239 -27.88 -15.43 -1.67
C SER A 239 -28.86 -14.81 -0.65
N ALA A 240 -28.55 -14.88 0.65
CA ALA A 240 -29.35 -14.22 1.68
C ALA A 240 -29.20 -12.70 1.66
N LEU A 241 -27.98 -12.21 1.37
CA LEU A 241 -27.71 -10.77 1.25
C LEU A 241 -28.26 -10.18 -0.05
N SER A 242 -28.41 -10.97 -1.11
CA SER A 242 -28.95 -10.54 -2.41
C SER A 242 -30.10 -11.45 -2.81
N TYR A 243 -31.27 -11.23 -2.22
CA TYR A 243 -32.46 -12.04 -2.36
C TYR A 243 -33.53 -11.28 -3.13
N THR A 244 -34.20 -11.95 -4.09
CA THR A 244 -35.34 -11.37 -4.78
C THR A 244 -36.60 -11.54 -3.90
N LEU A 245 -37.12 -10.43 -3.42
CA LEU A 245 -38.34 -10.37 -2.61
C LEU A 245 -39.57 -10.72 -3.46
N PRO A 246 -40.73 -11.09 -2.82
CA PRO A 246 -41.95 -11.41 -3.55
C PRO A 246 -42.48 -10.28 -4.44
N ASP A 247 -42.14 -9.03 -4.16
CA ASP A 247 -42.49 -7.86 -4.97
C ASP A 247 -41.51 -7.64 -6.16
N GLY A 248 -40.58 -8.57 -6.38
CA GLY A 248 -39.58 -8.52 -7.47
C GLY A 248 -38.39 -7.63 -7.20
N LYS A 249 -38.32 -6.96 -6.05
CA LYS A 249 -37.14 -6.13 -5.68
C LYS A 249 -36.02 -6.98 -5.10
N ILE A 250 -34.82 -6.50 -5.27
CA ILE A 250 -33.65 -7.10 -4.59
C ILE A 250 -33.58 -6.54 -3.18
N GLY A 251 -33.54 -7.44 -2.19
CA GLY A 251 -33.44 -7.12 -0.78
C GLY A 251 -32.57 -8.13 -0.05
N THR A 252 -32.69 -8.17 1.27
CA THR A 252 -32.09 -9.22 2.10
C THR A 252 -33.15 -10.20 2.55
N LYS A 253 -32.82 -11.48 2.59
CA LYS A 253 -33.71 -12.54 3.09
C LYS A 253 -33.98 -12.32 4.59
N SER A 254 -35.20 -12.62 5.07
CA SER A 254 -35.44 -12.62 6.52
C SER A 254 -34.56 -13.67 7.22
N ILE A 255 -34.13 -13.41 8.45
CA ILE A 255 -33.34 -14.39 9.22
C ILE A 255 -34.14 -15.68 9.40
N TYR A 256 -35.45 -15.59 9.64
CA TYR A 256 -36.33 -16.74 9.76
C TYR A 256 -36.31 -17.64 8.50
N ASP A 257 -36.48 -17.06 7.32
CA ASP A 257 -36.44 -17.81 6.06
C ASP A 257 -35.06 -18.39 5.77
N PHE A 258 -34.01 -17.64 6.11
CA PHE A 258 -32.66 -18.14 5.99
C PHE A 258 -32.38 -19.33 6.89
N GLU A 259 -32.82 -19.29 8.15
CA GLU A 259 -32.69 -20.40 9.09
C GLU A 259 -33.49 -21.63 8.64
N LYS A 260 -34.70 -21.42 8.09
CA LYS A 260 -35.48 -22.50 7.51
C LYS A 260 -34.77 -23.18 6.34
N GLU A 261 -34.12 -22.38 5.48
CA GLU A 261 -33.32 -22.89 4.36
C GLU A 261 -32.07 -23.63 4.83
N LEU A 262 -31.43 -23.18 5.92
CA LEU A 262 -30.26 -23.85 6.50
C LEU A 262 -30.60 -25.24 7.05
N ARG A 263 -31.82 -25.44 7.57
CA ARG A 263 -32.30 -26.77 8.00
C ARG A 263 -32.58 -27.72 6.83
N GLN A 264 -32.61 -27.20 5.59
CA GLN A 264 -32.70 -28.01 4.37
C GLN A 264 -31.35 -28.23 3.71
N ASP A 265 -30.29 -27.62 4.24
CA ASP A 265 -28.91 -27.78 3.76
C ASP A 265 -28.43 -29.23 4.06
N PRO A 266 -27.78 -29.91 3.11
CA PRO A 266 -27.25 -31.25 3.33
C PRO A 266 -26.30 -31.39 4.54
N ARG A 267 -25.62 -30.29 4.91
CA ARG A 267 -24.72 -30.25 6.09
C ARG A 267 -25.49 -30.39 7.40
N TRP A 268 -26.73 -29.91 7.46
CA TRP A 268 -27.54 -29.89 8.67
C TRP A 268 -27.79 -31.30 9.23
N GLN A 269 -28.04 -32.31 8.37
CA GLN A 269 -28.31 -33.69 8.79
C GLN A 269 -27.22 -34.31 9.66
N TYR A 270 -25.98 -33.81 9.58
CA TYR A 270 -24.85 -34.30 10.35
C TYR A 270 -24.67 -33.59 11.70
N THR A 271 -25.44 -32.55 11.98
CA THR A 271 -25.36 -31.77 13.21
C THR A 271 -26.04 -32.48 14.40
N ASN A 272 -25.65 -32.12 15.63
CA ASN A 272 -26.35 -32.56 16.82
C ASN A 272 -27.74 -31.91 16.91
N ASN A 273 -27.91 -30.70 16.38
CA ASN A 273 -29.20 -30.03 16.25
C ASN A 273 -30.21 -30.87 15.44
N ALA A 274 -29.78 -31.46 14.32
CA ALA A 274 -30.61 -32.33 13.50
C ALA A 274 -30.98 -33.62 14.26
N LYS A 275 -30.01 -34.28 14.89
CA LYS A 275 -30.27 -35.48 15.67
C LYS A 275 -31.26 -35.24 16.80
N LYS A 276 -31.11 -34.13 17.53
CA LYS A 276 -32.04 -33.71 18.56
C LYS A 276 -33.45 -33.45 18.02
N ALA A 277 -33.53 -32.72 16.91
CA ALA A 277 -34.83 -32.42 16.26
C ALA A 277 -35.60 -33.71 15.84
N VAL A 278 -34.86 -34.70 15.31
CA VAL A 278 -35.43 -36.00 14.95
C VAL A 278 -35.88 -36.75 16.21
N ALA A 279 -35.08 -36.80 17.27
CA ALA A 279 -35.42 -37.44 18.54
C ALA A 279 -36.67 -36.79 19.17
N ASP A 280 -36.71 -35.46 19.26
CA ASP A 280 -37.84 -34.69 19.79
C ASP A 280 -39.11 -34.93 18.98
N SER A 281 -38.99 -34.99 17.65
CA SER A 281 -40.14 -35.28 16.75
C SER A 281 -40.65 -36.70 16.94
N THR A 282 -39.76 -37.67 17.07
CA THR A 282 -40.07 -39.07 17.34
C THR A 282 -40.81 -39.24 18.69
N LEU A 283 -40.28 -38.55 19.73
CA LEU A 283 -40.93 -38.57 21.06
C LEU A 283 -42.37 -37.98 21.00
N ARG A 284 -42.58 -36.89 20.29
CA ARG A 284 -43.91 -36.28 20.10
C ARG A 284 -44.87 -37.25 19.40
N VAL A 285 -44.41 -37.88 18.32
CA VAL A 285 -45.23 -38.87 17.59
C VAL A 285 -45.58 -40.05 18.53
N LEU A 286 -44.63 -40.56 19.31
CA LEU A 286 -44.90 -41.61 20.27
C LEU A 286 -45.90 -41.20 21.35
N GLN A 287 -45.79 -39.96 21.86
CA GLN A 287 -46.73 -39.39 22.82
C GLN A 287 -48.14 -39.27 22.23
N ASP A 288 -48.27 -38.83 20.98
CA ASP A 288 -49.56 -38.71 20.24
C ASP A 288 -50.21 -40.08 20.04
N PHE A 289 -49.41 -41.16 19.94
CA PHE A 289 -49.91 -42.56 19.91
C PHE A 289 -50.10 -43.20 21.30
N GLY A 290 -49.99 -42.41 22.38
CA GLY A 290 -50.26 -42.86 23.74
C GLY A 290 -49.11 -43.61 24.45
N PHE A 291 -47.91 -43.63 23.86
CA PHE A 291 -46.76 -44.15 24.53
C PHE A 291 -46.21 -43.05 25.47
N GLN A 292 -46.43 -43.24 26.78
CA GLN A 292 -45.80 -42.43 27.83
C GLN A 292 -44.46 -43.03 28.19
N GLY A 293 -43.33 -42.32 27.96
CA GLY A 293 -41.98 -42.69 28.41
C GLY A 293 -41.76 -42.29 29.84
#